data_8a083713c8a6f680f6ac4ef3b3b0c9ea
#
_entry.id   8a083713c8a6f680f6ac4ef3b3b0c9ea
#
_cell.length_a   1.000
_cell.length_b   1.000
_cell.length_c   1.000
_cell.angle_alpha   90.00
_cell.angle_beta   90.00
_cell.angle_gamma   90.00
#
_symmetry.space_group_name_H-M   'P 1'
#
loop_
_entity.id
_entity.type
_entity.pdbx_description
1 polymer ?
#
loop_
_entity_poly.entity_id
_entity_poly.type
_entity_poly.pdbx_seq_one_letter_code
_entity_poly.pdbx_strand_id
1 'polypeptide(L)'
;MRSLLFAAGFLFSSILIRAQSNYEIQVYASDLVPPGVTMTELHSNFTVDGFKTKIDGVLPDNHAEHETLEITHGFDDWFETGLYVFTSIQNGTWYYAGSHLRPRIAVPEKYHLPVGLSLSTEFGWVRPNLSADTWTWEIRPIVDKKIEKWYLCFNPAVEKSFRGPEQPRGYEFSPNFKFSYDVTKKLAAGIEYYGALGPVTGFDALRDQQQQIFPNVDVDFGKNWEFNFGVGVGVTQATERLLVKAILGYRFNYKGQ
;
A
#
# COMPACT_ATOMS: atom_id res chain seq x y z
N MET A 1 -29.44 55.35 -11.34
CA MET A 1 -28.67 54.59 -10.32
C MET A 1 -29.01 53.11 -10.50
N ARG A 2 -28.11 52.32 -11.12
CA ARG A 2 -28.27 50.87 -11.35
C ARG A 2 -27.33 50.18 -10.39
N SER A 3 -27.89 49.48 -9.39
CA SER A 3 -27.17 48.70 -8.43
C SER A 3 -26.75 47.37 -9.08
N LEU A 4 -25.45 47.15 -9.28
CA LEU A 4 -24.86 45.86 -9.65
C LEU A 4 -24.71 45.02 -8.36
N LEU A 5 -25.54 44.02 -8.22
CA LEU A 5 -25.36 42.92 -7.25
C LEU A 5 -24.32 41.98 -7.80
N PHE A 6 -23.12 41.98 -7.21
CA PHE A 6 -22.10 40.94 -7.37
C PHE A 6 -22.54 39.72 -6.56
N ALA A 7 -23.05 38.70 -7.23
CA ALA A 7 -23.22 37.38 -6.65
C ALA A 7 -21.86 36.69 -6.65
N ALA A 8 -21.19 36.67 -5.50
CA ALA A 8 -20.02 35.84 -5.27
C ALA A 8 -20.47 34.37 -5.17
N GLY A 9 -20.38 33.67 -6.28
CA GLY A 9 -20.55 32.22 -6.31
C GLY A 9 -19.41 31.58 -5.54
N PHE A 10 -19.65 31.11 -4.30
CA PHE A 10 -18.78 30.16 -3.61
C PHE A 10 -18.83 28.84 -4.38
N LEU A 11 -17.81 28.60 -5.19
CA LEU A 11 -17.51 27.26 -5.71
C LEU A 11 -17.08 26.42 -4.51
N PHE A 12 -17.99 25.66 -3.95
CA PHE A 12 -17.64 24.53 -3.11
C PHE A 12 -16.90 23.51 -4.00
N SER A 13 -15.59 23.60 -4.05
CA SER A 13 -14.76 22.49 -4.49
C SER A 13 -15.01 21.36 -3.49
N SER A 14 -15.76 20.37 -3.88
CA SER A 14 -15.81 19.10 -3.16
C SER A 14 -14.38 18.57 -3.09
N ILE A 15 -13.76 18.64 -1.93
CA ILE A 15 -12.48 18.01 -1.65
C ILE A 15 -12.78 16.51 -1.69
N LEU A 16 -12.42 15.86 -2.79
CA LEU A 16 -12.40 14.40 -2.86
C LEU A 16 -11.25 13.96 -1.97
N ILE A 17 -11.54 13.68 -0.72
CA ILE A 17 -10.57 13.08 0.20
C ILE A 17 -10.53 11.59 -0.16
N ARG A 18 -9.39 11.15 -0.67
CA ARG A 18 -9.12 9.75 -0.96
C ARG A 18 -8.46 9.17 0.28
N ALA A 19 -9.01 8.11 0.80
CA ALA A 19 -8.26 7.27 1.72
C ALA A 19 -7.51 6.23 0.87
N GLN A 20 -6.17 6.30 0.83
CA GLN A 20 -5.38 5.16 0.40
C GLN A 20 -5.83 3.97 1.24
N SER A 21 -6.02 2.83 0.61
CA SER A 21 -6.45 1.64 1.33
C SER A 21 -5.43 1.29 2.42
N ASN A 22 -5.75 1.53 3.69
CA ASN A 22 -4.89 1.24 4.84
C ASN A 22 -4.79 -0.28 5.13
N TYR A 23 -5.28 -1.11 4.22
CA TYR A 23 -5.20 -2.57 4.34
C TYR A 23 -3.80 -3.10 4.05
N GLU A 24 -3.05 -2.43 3.18
CA GLU A 24 -1.76 -2.90 2.68
C GLU A 24 -0.76 -1.75 2.59
N ILE A 25 0.04 -1.58 3.65
CA ILE A 25 1.07 -0.54 3.73
C ILE A 25 2.44 -1.21 3.67
N GLN A 26 2.88 -1.55 2.44
CA GLN A 26 4.15 -2.26 2.20
C GLN A 26 4.83 -1.76 0.93
N VAL A 27 6.15 -1.61 0.98
CA VAL A 27 7.00 -1.48 -0.21
C VAL A 27 7.59 -2.85 -0.51
N TYR A 28 7.18 -3.45 -1.62
CA TYR A 28 7.57 -4.81 -2.01
C TYR A 28 8.98 -4.85 -2.56
N ALA A 29 9.79 -5.80 -2.09
CA ALA A 29 11.05 -6.18 -2.72
C ALA A 29 10.81 -6.90 -4.05
N SER A 30 11.81 -6.95 -4.93
CA SER A 30 11.69 -7.67 -6.21
C SER A 30 11.74 -9.18 -6.07
N ASP A 31 12.28 -9.70 -4.97
CA ASP A 31 12.39 -11.13 -4.70
C ASP A 31 11.02 -11.78 -4.55
N LEU A 32 10.89 -13.00 -5.06
CA LEU A 32 9.69 -13.83 -4.92
C LEU A 32 9.82 -14.79 -3.75
N VAL A 33 8.68 -15.26 -3.27
CA VAL A 33 8.65 -16.44 -2.40
C VAL A 33 9.25 -17.63 -3.16
N PRO A 34 10.23 -18.36 -2.58
CA PRO A 34 10.91 -19.44 -3.28
C PRO A 34 9.97 -20.55 -3.77
N PRO A 35 10.32 -21.26 -4.87
CA PRO A 35 9.50 -22.33 -5.41
C PRO A 35 9.12 -23.39 -4.37
N GLY A 36 7.82 -23.73 -4.31
CA GLY A 36 7.26 -24.69 -3.36
C GLY A 36 7.13 -24.20 -1.91
N VAL A 37 7.47 -22.94 -1.65
CA VAL A 37 7.27 -22.28 -0.36
C VAL A 37 5.95 -21.54 -0.36
N THR A 38 5.25 -21.55 0.77
CA THR A 38 4.10 -20.69 1.03
C THR A 38 4.47 -19.71 2.13
N MET A 39 4.26 -18.44 1.91
CA MET A 39 4.41 -17.38 2.89
C MET A 39 3.03 -16.91 3.33
N THR A 40 2.88 -16.69 4.61
CA THR A 40 1.69 -16.04 5.17
C THR A 40 2.13 -14.81 5.93
N GLU A 41 1.53 -13.68 5.60
CA GLU A 41 1.78 -12.40 6.26
C GLU A 41 0.50 -11.88 6.89
N LEU A 42 0.62 -11.40 8.12
CA LEU A 42 -0.43 -10.63 8.77
C LEU A 42 0.03 -9.17 8.80
N HIS A 43 -0.71 -8.32 8.09
CA HIS A 43 -0.54 -6.88 8.14
C HIS A 43 -1.56 -6.32 9.12
N SER A 44 -1.07 -5.66 10.16
CA SER A 44 -1.88 -5.01 11.19
C SER A 44 -1.63 -3.51 11.13
N ASN A 45 -2.61 -2.75 10.67
CA ASN A 45 -2.50 -1.31 10.48
C ASN A 45 -3.54 -0.60 11.34
N PHE A 46 -3.10 0.30 12.20
CA PHE A 46 -3.97 1.07 13.10
C PHE A 46 -3.89 2.57 12.77
N THR A 47 -5.03 3.16 12.44
CA THR A 47 -5.15 4.60 12.22
C THR A 47 -5.37 5.31 13.56
N VAL A 48 -4.32 5.96 14.07
CA VAL A 48 -4.35 6.65 15.38
C VAL A 48 -5.10 7.99 15.28
N ASP A 49 -4.84 8.78 14.23
CA ASP A 49 -5.53 10.03 13.94
C ASP A 49 -5.85 10.10 12.44
N GLY A 50 -7.06 9.73 12.11
CA GLY A 50 -7.61 9.65 10.76
C GLY A 50 -8.81 10.55 10.56
N PHE A 51 -9.59 10.26 9.51
CA PHE A 51 -10.80 10.99 9.19
C PHE A 51 -11.93 10.61 10.14
N LYS A 52 -12.58 11.62 10.72
CA LYS A 52 -13.60 11.45 11.79
C LYS A 52 -15.02 11.45 11.26
N THR A 53 -15.20 11.76 9.98
CA THR A 53 -16.50 11.86 9.33
C THR A 53 -16.60 10.91 8.16
N LYS A 54 -17.81 10.45 7.87
CA LYS A 54 -18.09 9.65 6.69
C LYS A 54 -17.90 10.48 5.42
N ILE A 55 -17.15 9.96 4.45
CA ILE A 55 -16.84 10.63 3.18
C ILE A 55 -17.27 9.68 2.05
N ASP A 56 -18.07 10.17 1.11
CA ASP A 56 -18.56 9.43 -0.07
C ASP A 56 -19.18 8.06 0.25
N GLY A 57 -19.78 7.94 1.41
CA GLY A 57 -20.39 6.69 1.87
C GLY A 57 -19.42 5.78 2.66
N VAL A 58 -18.12 6.05 2.64
CA VAL A 58 -17.09 5.29 3.38
C VAL A 58 -17.10 5.66 4.85
N LEU A 59 -16.99 4.66 5.71
CA LEU A 59 -16.91 4.84 7.15
C LEU A 59 -15.64 5.61 7.55
N PRO A 60 -15.70 6.41 8.64
CA PRO A 60 -14.51 7.10 9.14
C PRO A 60 -13.48 6.08 9.66
N ASP A 61 -12.22 6.34 9.38
CA ASP A 61 -11.10 5.47 9.72
C ASP A 61 -10.36 5.87 11.01
N ASN A 62 -10.76 6.97 11.65
CA ASN A 62 -10.17 7.39 12.93
C ASN A 62 -10.36 6.30 14.00
N HIS A 63 -9.24 5.81 14.55
CA HIS A 63 -9.17 4.67 15.47
C HIS A 63 -9.64 3.34 14.82
N ALA A 64 -9.58 3.23 13.50
CA ALA A 64 -9.84 1.98 12.81
C ALA A 64 -8.61 1.07 12.84
N GLU A 65 -8.85 -0.23 12.96
CA GLU A 65 -7.86 -1.29 12.80
C GLU A 65 -8.15 -2.02 11.49
N HIS A 66 -7.11 -2.20 10.68
CA HIS A 66 -7.17 -2.89 9.40
C HIS A 66 -6.23 -4.08 9.46
N GLU A 67 -6.79 -5.27 9.27
CA GLU A 67 -6.04 -6.51 9.26
C GLU A 67 -6.11 -7.14 7.86
N THR A 68 -4.94 -7.48 7.32
CA THR A 68 -4.83 -8.18 6.05
C THR A 68 -4.08 -9.48 6.24
N LEU A 69 -4.74 -10.57 5.89
CA LEU A 69 -4.09 -11.86 5.75
C LEU A 69 -3.68 -12.04 4.29
N GLU A 70 -2.38 -12.02 4.05
CA GLU A 70 -1.79 -12.37 2.76
C GLU A 70 -1.28 -13.81 2.80
N ILE A 71 -1.61 -14.59 1.75
CA ILE A 71 -1.10 -15.94 1.55
C ILE A 71 -0.48 -15.98 0.16
N THR A 72 0.84 -16.03 0.08
CA THR A 72 1.60 -16.04 -1.16
C THR A 72 2.28 -17.39 -1.36
N HIS A 73 2.18 -17.97 -2.57
CA HIS A 73 2.84 -19.21 -2.95
C HIS A 73 3.78 -18.99 -4.14
N GLY A 74 5.03 -19.40 -3.98
CA GLY A 74 6.02 -19.44 -5.04
C GLY A 74 5.87 -20.71 -5.87
N PHE A 75 5.59 -20.57 -7.16
CA PHE A 75 5.44 -21.68 -8.09
C PHE A 75 6.76 -22.01 -8.80
N ASP A 76 7.51 -20.98 -9.14
CA ASP A 76 8.78 -21.08 -9.86
C ASP A 76 9.73 -19.95 -9.45
N ASP A 77 10.98 -19.95 -9.93
CA ASP A 77 11.96 -18.90 -9.67
C ASP A 77 11.58 -17.53 -10.31
N TRP A 78 10.54 -17.51 -11.14
CA TRP A 78 10.07 -16.33 -11.86
C TRP A 78 8.59 -15.99 -11.62
N PHE A 79 7.81 -16.83 -10.88
CA PHE A 79 6.37 -16.64 -10.72
C PHE A 79 5.86 -17.03 -9.33
N GLU A 80 5.06 -16.15 -8.74
CA GLU A 80 4.27 -16.39 -7.52
C GLU A 80 2.86 -15.83 -7.67
N THR A 81 1.97 -16.21 -6.77
CA THR A 81 0.67 -15.53 -6.59
C THR A 81 0.33 -15.40 -5.13
N GLY A 82 -0.23 -14.24 -4.76
CA GLY A 82 -0.75 -13.91 -3.44
C GLY A 82 -2.27 -13.78 -3.45
N LEU A 83 -2.90 -14.18 -2.36
CA LEU A 83 -4.30 -13.95 -2.04
C LEU A 83 -4.37 -13.07 -0.79
N TYR A 84 -5.11 -11.98 -0.86
CA TYR A 84 -5.37 -11.07 0.24
C TYR A 84 -6.78 -11.21 0.75
N VAL A 85 -6.93 -11.24 2.07
CA VAL A 85 -8.21 -11.19 2.76
C VAL A 85 -8.18 -9.99 3.69
N PHE A 86 -8.96 -8.97 3.36
CA PHE A 86 -9.04 -7.72 4.11
C PHE A 86 -10.13 -7.75 5.15
N THR A 87 -9.81 -7.30 6.35
CA THR A 87 -10.77 -7.08 7.42
C THR A 87 -10.55 -5.72 8.07
N SER A 88 -11.56 -5.19 8.73
CA SER A 88 -11.48 -3.92 9.46
C SER A 88 -12.30 -3.99 10.74
N ILE A 89 -11.80 -3.36 11.80
CA ILE A 89 -12.54 -3.11 13.03
C ILE A 89 -12.72 -1.61 13.15
N GLN A 90 -13.98 -1.16 13.10
CA GLN A 90 -14.32 0.25 13.18
C GLN A 90 -15.44 0.45 14.21
N ASN A 91 -15.21 1.32 15.17
CA ASN A 91 -16.17 1.57 16.28
C ASN A 91 -16.62 0.27 16.97
N GLY A 92 -15.70 -0.68 17.18
CA GLY A 92 -15.95 -1.98 17.80
C GLY A 92 -16.71 -2.99 16.94
N THR A 93 -16.97 -2.67 15.66
CA THR A 93 -17.63 -3.59 14.72
C THR A 93 -16.59 -4.17 13.76
N TRP A 94 -16.58 -5.49 13.65
CA TRP A 94 -15.75 -6.21 12.70
C TRP A 94 -16.41 -6.31 11.33
N TYR A 95 -15.63 -6.09 10.28
CA TYR A 95 -16.04 -6.20 8.89
C TYR A 95 -15.06 -7.09 8.12
N TYR A 96 -15.56 -8.03 7.34
CA TYR A 96 -14.84 -8.52 6.19
C TYR A 96 -14.88 -7.42 5.13
N ALA A 97 -13.73 -6.89 4.73
CA ALA A 97 -13.67 -5.73 3.86
C ALA A 97 -13.60 -6.08 2.38
N GLY A 98 -12.86 -7.13 2.02
CA GLY A 98 -12.70 -7.53 0.63
C GLY A 98 -11.57 -8.52 0.43
N SER A 99 -11.25 -8.79 -0.84
CA SER A 99 -10.14 -9.67 -1.20
C SER A 99 -9.54 -9.27 -2.53
N HIS A 100 -8.23 -9.46 -2.66
CA HIS A 100 -7.48 -9.26 -3.89
C HIS A 100 -6.67 -10.50 -4.25
N LEU A 101 -6.41 -10.66 -5.55
CA LEU A 101 -5.49 -11.66 -6.10
C LEU A 101 -4.30 -10.93 -6.73
N ARG A 102 -3.08 -11.36 -6.39
CA ARG A 102 -1.85 -10.71 -6.79
C ARG A 102 -0.86 -11.69 -7.46
N PRO A 103 -0.99 -12.00 -8.75
CA PRO A 103 0.09 -12.63 -9.50
C PRO A 103 1.28 -11.68 -9.66
N ARG A 104 2.50 -12.22 -9.52
CA ARG A 104 3.75 -11.49 -9.67
C ARG A 104 4.77 -12.31 -10.43
N ILE A 105 5.51 -11.65 -11.31
CA ILE A 105 6.64 -12.23 -12.04
C ILE A 105 7.91 -11.45 -11.69
N ALA A 106 9.04 -12.13 -11.66
CA ALA A 106 10.34 -11.51 -11.43
C ALA A 106 11.39 -12.02 -12.42
N VAL A 107 12.46 -11.24 -12.59
CA VAL A 107 13.64 -11.70 -13.29
C VAL A 107 14.49 -12.51 -12.33
N PRO A 108 14.68 -13.82 -12.55
CA PRO A 108 15.47 -14.66 -11.66
C PRO A 108 16.93 -14.18 -11.49
N GLU A 109 17.46 -14.37 -10.28
CA GLU A 109 18.82 -13.96 -9.90
C GLU A 109 19.92 -14.53 -10.82
N LYS A 110 19.69 -15.71 -11.40
CA LYS A 110 20.61 -16.36 -12.35
C LYS A 110 20.99 -15.51 -13.57
N TYR A 111 20.20 -14.46 -13.88
CA TYR A 111 20.53 -13.51 -14.96
C TYR A 111 21.46 -12.38 -14.54
N HIS A 112 21.81 -12.28 -13.24
CA HIS A 112 22.78 -11.34 -12.67
C HIS A 112 22.58 -9.89 -13.11
N LEU A 113 21.33 -9.41 -13.09
CA LEU A 113 21.03 -8.02 -13.38
C LEU A 113 21.62 -7.10 -12.31
N PRO A 114 21.99 -5.85 -12.67
CA PRO A 114 22.53 -4.89 -11.70
C PRO A 114 21.53 -4.40 -10.66
N VAL A 115 20.26 -4.71 -10.86
CA VAL A 115 19.12 -4.40 -9.99
C VAL A 115 18.15 -5.58 -9.97
N GLY A 116 17.42 -5.76 -8.89
CA GLY A 116 16.27 -6.66 -8.84
C GLY A 116 15.09 -6.06 -9.61
N LEU A 117 14.36 -6.90 -10.33
CA LEU A 117 13.21 -6.48 -11.16
C LEU A 117 12.07 -7.46 -10.99
N SER A 118 10.89 -6.96 -10.65
CA SER A 118 9.65 -7.73 -10.74
C SER A 118 8.48 -6.86 -11.20
N LEU A 119 7.41 -7.52 -11.61
CA LEU A 119 6.16 -6.89 -12.00
C LEU A 119 5.03 -7.59 -11.27
N SER A 120 4.40 -6.87 -10.38
CA SER A 120 3.17 -7.28 -9.69
C SER A 120 1.96 -6.73 -10.42
N THR A 121 0.88 -7.50 -10.43
CA THR A 121 -0.45 -6.99 -10.74
C THR A 121 -1.41 -7.45 -9.68
N GLU A 122 -2.39 -6.62 -9.34
CA GLU A 122 -3.36 -6.91 -8.30
C GLU A 122 -4.76 -6.55 -8.76
N PHE A 123 -5.70 -7.47 -8.57
CA PHE A 123 -7.09 -7.27 -8.93
C PHE A 123 -7.99 -7.76 -7.81
N GLY A 124 -9.00 -6.97 -7.46
CA GLY A 124 -9.94 -7.39 -6.46
C GLY A 124 -11.02 -6.38 -6.11
N TRP A 125 -11.66 -6.63 -4.99
CA TRP A 125 -12.77 -5.83 -4.55
C TRP A 125 -12.77 -5.55 -3.04
N VAL A 126 -13.32 -4.38 -2.70
CA VAL A 126 -13.56 -3.91 -1.33
C VAL A 126 -15.01 -3.47 -1.19
N ARG A 127 -15.61 -3.64 -0.02
CA ARG A 127 -16.99 -3.24 0.27
C ARG A 127 -17.20 -1.73 0.13
N PRO A 128 -18.37 -1.28 -0.39
CA PRO A 128 -18.65 0.15 -0.64
C PRO A 128 -18.66 1.03 0.61
N ASN A 129 -18.87 0.45 1.79
CA ASN A 129 -18.81 1.22 3.04
C ASN A 129 -17.39 1.32 3.63
N LEU A 130 -16.40 0.67 3.03
CA LEU A 130 -15.00 0.65 3.45
C LEU A 130 -14.05 1.17 2.38
N SER A 131 -14.51 1.28 1.14
CA SER A 131 -13.80 1.93 0.04
C SER A 131 -14.81 2.53 -0.93
N ALA A 132 -14.58 3.75 -1.38
CA ALA A 132 -15.40 4.38 -2.42
C ALA A 132 -15.23 3.66 -3.77
N ASP A 133 -14.01 3.25 -4.08
CA ASP A 133 -13.65 2.47 -5.28
C ASP A 133 -13.66 0.98 -4.95
N THR A 134 -14.67 0.29 -5.46
CA THR A 134 -14.98 -1.07 -4.99
C THR A 134 -14.34 -2.17 -5.81
N TRP A 135 -13.98 -1.92 -7.05
CA TRP A 135 -13.25 -2.84 -7.90
C TRP A 135 -12.07 -2.12 -8.51
N THR A 136 -10.87 -2.62 -8.24
CA THR A 136 -9.62 -2.01 -8.70
C THR A 136 -8.71 -3.03 -9.37
N TRP A 137 -7.84 -2.51 -10.22
CA TRP A 137 -6.76 -3.24 -10.83
C TRP A 137 -5.49 -2.38 -10.78
N GLU A 138 -4.47 -2.92 -10.16
CA GLU A 138 -3.17 -2.29 -10.05
C GLU A 138 -2.11 -3.03 -10.89
N ILE A 139 -1.18 -2.28 -11.45
CA ILE A 139 0.08 -2.75 -12.02
C ILE A 139 1.20 -2.05 -11.28
N ARG A 140 2.13 -2.82 -10.73
CA ARG A 140 3.23 -2.32 -9.89
C ARG A 140 4.57 -2.91 -10.38
N PRO A 141 5.32 -2.19 -11.22
CA PRO A 141 6.73 -2.47 -11.42
C PRO A 141 7.48 -2.33 -10.09
N ILE A 142 8.44 -3.18 -9.85
CA ILE A 142 9.27 -3.18 -8.64
C ILE A 142 10.72 -3.20 -9.09
N VAL A 143 11.49 -2.23 -8.62
CA VAL A 143 12.93 -2.12 -8.88
C VAL A 143 13.63 -1.93 -7.56
N ASP A 144 14.59 -2.78 -7.24
CA ASP A 144 15.35 -2.64 -6.01
C ASP A 144 16.84 -2.88 -6.19
N LYS A 145 17.60 -2.45 -5.20
CA LYS A 145 19.03 -2.67 -5.15
C LYS A 145 19.55 -2.64 -3.72
N LYS A 146 20.36 -3.65 -3.39
CA LYS A 146 21.20 -3.63 -2.20
C LYS A 146 22.63 -3.24 -2.58
N ILE A 147 23.17 -2.23 -1.89
CA ILE A 147 24.56 -1.74 -2.05
C ILE A 147 25.19 -1.80 -0.66
N GLU A 148 26.02 -2.81 -0.41
CA GLU A 148 26.59 -3.12 0.91
C GLU A 148 25.51 -3.26 1.98
N LYS A 149 25.36 -2.25 2.85
CA LYS A 149 24.36 -2.20 3.92
C LYS A 149 23.13 -1.37 3.57
N TRP A 150 23.13 -0.69 2.42
CA TRP A 150 22.02 0.15 1.98
C TRP A 150 21.08 -0.64 1.09
N TYR A 151 19.79 -0.48 1.31
CA TYR A 151 18.74 -1.04 0.46
C TYR A 151 17.86 0.09 -0.06
N LEU A 152 17.64 0.10 -1.37
CA LEU A 152 16.75 1.03 -2.06
C LEU A 152 15.72 0.21 -2.83
N CYS A 153 14.47 0.61 -2.72
CA CYS A 153 13.39 0.00 -3.49
C CYS A 153 12.43 1.08 -3.99
N PHE A 154 11.94 0.90 -5.21
CA PHE A 154 10.97 1.76 -5.85
C PHE A 154 9.86 0.93 -6.49
N ASN A 155 8.61 1.22 -6.11
CA ASN A 155 7.40 0.59 -6.63
C ASN A 155 6.51 1.69 -7.26
N PRO A 156 6.69 2.06 -8.54
CA PRO A 156 5.76 2.94 -9.24
C PRO A 156 4.49 2.17 -9.59
N ALA A 157 3.45 2.30 -8.80
CA ALA A 157 2.17 1.64 -9.07
C ALA A 157 1.25 2.53 -9.91
N VAL A 158 0.47 1.88 -10.76
CA VAL A 158 -0.62 2.51 -11.52
C VAL A 158 -1.88 1.70 -11.28
N GLU A 159 -2.91 2.35 -10.75
CA GLU A 159 -4.19 1.73 -10.44
C GLU A 159 -5.31 2.23 -11.35
N LYS A 160 -6.27 1.37 -11.65
CA LYS A 160 -7.51 1.67 -12.34
C LYS A 160 -8.70 1.21 -11.51
N SER A 161 -9.56 2.14 -11.14
CA SER A 161 -10.88 1.82 -10.60
C SER A 161 -11.85 1.45 -11.72
N PHE A 162 -12.58 0.34 -11.54
CA PHE A 162 -13.66 -0.07 -12.44
C PHE A 162 -15.04 0.32 -11.91
N ARG A 163 -15.14 0.66 -10.63
CA ARG A 163 -16.39 1.05 -10.00
C ARG A 163 -16.15 1.94 -8.79
N GLY A 164 -16.63 3.16 -8.86
CA GLY A 164 -16.51 4.19 -7.83
C GLY A 164 -16.26 5.56 -8.42
N PRO A 165 -16.05 6.60 -7.59
CA PRO A 165 -15.84 7.97 -8.02
C PRO A 165 -14.59 8.16 -8.87
N GLU A 166 -13.55 7.30 -8.70
CA GLU A 166 -12.30 7.38 -9.45
C GLU A 166 -12.39 6.75 -10.85
N GLN A 167 -13.43 5.97 -11.13
CA GLN A 167 -13.60 5.31 -12.44
C GLN A 167 -13.43 6.25 -13.64
N PRO A 168 -14.03 7.45 -13.67
CA PRO A 168 -13.93 8.37 -14.81
C PRO A 168 -12.58 9.08 -14.90
N ARG A 169 -11.77 9.07 -13.85
CA ARG A 169 -10.50 9.81 -13.78
C ARG A 169 -9.35 9.13 -14.52
N GLY A 170 -9.49 7.87 -14.86
CA GLY A 170 -8.50 7.12 -15.61
C GLY A 170 -7.59 6.28 -14.73
N TYR A 171 -6.30 6.26 -15.04
CA TYR A 171 -5.28 5.57 -14.26
C TYR A 171 -4.68 6.51 -13.23
N GLU A 172 -4.59 6.05 -11.98
CA GLU A 172 -4.03 6.77 -10.86
C GLU A 172 -2.57 6.35 -10.64
N PHE A 173 -1.69 7.27 -10.27
CA PHE A 173 -0.28 7.01 -10.02
C PHE A 173 0.05 7.04 -8.55
N SER A 174 0.63 5.95 -8.05
CA SER A 174 0.97 5.73 -6.64
C SER A 174 2.43 5.29 -6.50
N PRO A 175 3.39 6.24 -6.42
CA PRO A 175 4.79 5.91 -6.20
C PRO A 175 5.06 5.55 -4.74
N ASN A 176 5.72 4.41 -4.51
CA ASN A 176 6.16 3.97 -3.20
C ASN A 176 7.67 3.75 -3.20
N PHE A 177 8.34 4.14 -2.10
CA PHE A 177 9.78 4.04 -1.95
C PHE A 177 10.15 3.45 -0.60
N LYS A 178 11.24 2.70 -0.56
CA LYS A 178 11.93 2.30 0.67
C LYS A 178 13.41 2.60 0.57
N PHE A 179 13.93 3.19 1.62
CA PHE A 179 15.35 3.38 1.83
C PHE A 179 15.69 2.90 3.23
N SER A 180 16.55 1.89 3.35
CA SER A 180 16.92 1.34 4.64
C SER A 180 18.41 0.99 4.73
N TYR A 181 18.87 0.82 5.96
CA TYR A 181 20.25 0.52 6.30
C TYR A 181 20.32 -0.66 7.28
N ASP A 182 21.15 -1.66 6.99
CA ASP A 182 21.41 -2.80 7.87
C ASP A 182 22.22 -2.34 9.09
N VAL A 183 21.56 -2.06 10.20
CA VAL A 183 22.18 -1.70 11.48
C VAL A 183 22.95 -2.89 12.02
N THR A 184 22.35 -4.08 11.92
CA THR A 184 22.96 -5.38 12.23
C THR A 184 22.60 -6.41 11.15
N LYS A 185 23.05 -7.66 11.29
CA LYS A 185 22.63 -8.76 10.39
C LYS A 185 21.15 -9.13 10.52
N LYS A 186 20.47 -8.67 11.58
CA LYS A 186 19.09 -9.02 11.90
C LYS A 186 18.16 -7.82 12.03
N LEU A 187 18.69 -6.62 11.89
CA LEU A 187 17.93 -5.40 12.07
C LEU A 187 18.33 -4.39 11.00
N ALA A 188 17.40 -3.98 10.18
CA ALA A 188 17.50 -2.81 9.34
C ALA A 188 16.58 -1.70 9.85
N ALA A 189 16.98 -0.46 9.68
CA ALA A 189 16.17 0.73 9.96
C ALA A 189 16.09 1.58 8.71
N GLY A 190 14.93 2.18 8.47
CA GLY A 190 14.71 2.90 7.22
C GLY A 190 13.56 3.87 7.26
N ILE A 191 13.24 4.36 6.08
CA ILE A 191 12.10 5.21 5.79
C ILE A 191 11.39 4.65 4.56
N GLU A 192 10.07 4.56 4.64
CA GLU A 192 9.20 4.29 3.52
C GLU A 192 8.38 5.53 3.20
N TYR A 193 8.11 5.75 1.93
CA TYR A 193 7.21 6.77 1.43
C TYR A 193 6.11 6.10 0.61
N TYR A 194 4.89 6.55 0.82
CA TYR A 194 3.71 6.12 0.08
C TYR A 194 3.00 7.35 -0.48
N GLY A 195 2.76 7.34 -1.79
CA GLY A 195 2.08 8.42 -2.49
C GLY A 195 0.87 7.93 -3.27
N ALA A 196 -0.19 8.76 -3.34
CA ALA A 196 -1.22 8.68 -4.35
C ALA A 196 -1.38 10.08 -4.93
N LEU A 197 -0.84 10.27 -6.15
CA LEU A 197 -0.66 11.60 -6.73
C LEU A 197 -1.84 12.02 -7.60
N GLY A 198 -2.73 11.08 -7.92
CA GLY A 198 -3.86 11.32 -8.79
C GLY A 198 -3.64 10.80 -10.22
N PRO A 199 -4.51 11.17 -11.18
CA PRO A 199 -4.50 10.67 -12.54
C PRO A 199 -3.17 10.92 -13.26
N VAL A 200 -2.67 9.94 -14.00
CA VAL A 200 -1.45 10.08 -14.84
C VAL A 200 -1.56 11.17 -15.89
N THR A 201 -2.78 11.57 -16.27
CA THR A 201 -3.06 12.64 -17.22
C THR A 201 -2.96 14.04 -16.63
N GLY A 202 -2.90 14.15 -15.30
CA GLY A 202 -2.81 15.43 -14.58
C GLY A 202 -2.96 15.21 -13.09
N PHE A 203 -1.83 15.23 -12.37
CA PHE A 203 -1.81 15.00 -10.92
C PHE A 203 -2.68 16.01 -10.18
N ASP A 204 -3.23 15.55 -9.05
CA ASP A 204 -4.01 16.40 -8.15
C ASP A 204 -3.16 17.53 -7.55
N ALA A 205 -3.82 18.57 -7.04
CA ALA A 205 -3.11 19.59 -6.27
C ALA A 205 -2.47 18.92 -5.03
N LEU A 206 -1.30 19.40 -4.62
CA LEU A 206 -0.51 18.79 -3.53
C LEU A 206 -1.33 18.52 -2.25
N ARG A 207 -2.26 19.41 -1.89
CA ARG A 207 -3.12 19.27 -0.71
C ARG A 207 -4.12 18.11 -0.82
N ASP A 208 -4.46 17.72 -2.07
CA ASP A 208 -5.46 16.72 -2.40
C ASP A 208 -4.82 15.36 -2.74
N GLN A 209 -3.47 15.29 -2.82
CA GLN A 209 -2.71 14.06 -2.94
C GLN A 209 -2.58 13.39 -1.57
N GLN A 210 -2.54 12.06 -1.53
CA GLN A 210 -2.12 11.36 -0.32
C GLN A 210 -0.61 11.17 -0.31
N GLN A 211 0.01 11.48 0.81
CA GLN A 211 1.44 11.30 0.99
C GLN A 211 1.75 10.97 2.44
N GLN A 212 2.40 9.84 2.66
CA GLN A 212 2.76 9.32 3.99
C GLN A 212 4.25 8.99 4.04
N ILE A 213 4.85 9.23 5.19
CA ILE A 213 6.23 8.88 5.48
C ILE A 213 6.24 7.99 6.72
N PHE A 214 6.90 6.82 6.60
CA PHE A 214 7.01 5.82 7.66
C PHE A 214 8.47 5.57 8.01
N PRO A 215 9.04 6.19 9.06
CA PRO A 215 10.16 5.58 9.76
C PRO A 215 9.81 4.15 10.16
N ASN A 216 10.68 3.20 9.83
CA ASN A 216 10.42 1.78 10.03
C ASN A 216 11.65 0.98 10.46
N VAL A 217 11.41 -0.22 10.94
CA VAL A 217 12.41 -1.22 11.20
C VAL A 217 11.99 -2.56 10.60
N ASP A 218 12.95 -3.28 10.03
CA ASP A 218 12.80 -4.67 9.60
C ASP A 218 13.62 -5.54 10.53
N VAL A 219 13.00 -6.61 11.05
CA VAL A 219 13.64 -7.53 11.99
C VAL A 219 13.59 -8.95 11.44
N ASP A 220 14.75 -9.56 11.27
CA ASP A 220 14.89 -10.96 10.93
C ASP A 220 14.93 -11.80 12.22
N PHE A 221 13.84 -12.49 12.53
CA PHE A 221 13.75 -13.42 13.66
C PHE A 221 14.30 -14.83 13.33
N GLY A 222 14.85 -15.04 12.15
CA GLY A 222 15.40 -16.30 11.66
C GLY A 222 14.78 -16.75 10.34
N LYS A 223 15.16 -17.94 9.89
CA LYS A 223 14.92 -18.41 8.52
C LYS A 223 13.48 -18.27 7.99
N ASN A 224 12.50 -18.44 8.87
CA ASN A 224 11.10 -18.53 8.45
C ASN A 224 10.29 -17.29 8.82
N TRP A 225 10.79 -16.43 9.69
CA TRP A 225 10.07 -15.30 10.22
C TRP A 225 10.63 -13.98 9.73
N GLU A 226 9.77 -13.07 9.40
CA GLU A 226 10.11 -11.67 9.17
C GLU A 226 9.11 -10.76 9.87
N PHE A 227 9.58 -9.58 10.22
CA PHE A 227 8.77 -8.59 10.89
C PHE A 227 9.15 -7.19 10.42
N ASN A 228 8.16 -6.40 10.03
CA ASN A 228 8.31 -4.99 9.76
C ASN A 228 7.40 -4.21 10.71
N PHE A 229 7.90 -3.10 11.24
CA PHE A 229 7.14 -2.18 12.07
C PHE A 229 7.44 -0.75 11.67
N GLY A 230 6.41 0.09 11.58
CA GLY A 230 6.55 1.49 11.22
C GLY A 230 5.49 2.39 11.85
N VAL A 231 5.85 3.67 12.01
CA VAL A 231 4.93 4.72 12.43
C VAL A 231 4.84 5.74 11.31
N GLY A 232 3.65 5.91 10.76
CA GLY A 232 3.39 6.75 9.59
C GLY A 232 2.84 8.10 9.93
N VAL A 233 3.35 9.13 9.26
CA VAL A 233 2.84 10.50 9.35
C VAL A 233 2.38 10.95 7.98
N GLY A 234 1.10 11.37 7.90
CA GLY A 234 0.56 12.04 6.72
C GLY A 234 1.09 13.46 6.60
N VAL A 235 1.54 13.83 5.40
CA VAL A 235 2.14 15.15 5.14
C VAL A 235 1.26 16.08 4.32
N THR A 236 0.07 15.60 3.93
CA THR A 236 -0.92 16.38 3.16
C THR A 236 -2.28 16.37 3.85
N GLN A 237 -3.22 17.21 3.38
CA GLN A 237 -4.56 17.29 3.96
C GLN A 237 -5.45 16.09 3.64
N ALA A 238 -5.18 15.42 2.52
CA ALA A 238 -5.92 14.24 2.07
C ALA A 238 -5.39 12.94 2.69
N THR A 239 -4.49 13.02 3.67
CA THR A 239 -3.85 11.85 4.28
C THR A 239 -4.17 11.79 5.78
N GLU A 240 -4.35 10.61 6.31
CA GLU A 240 -4.45 10.34 7.75
C GLU A 240 -3.17 10.84 8.44
N ARG A 241 -3.33 11.48 9.61
CA ARG A 241 -2.22 12.17 10.27
C ARG A 241 -1.24 11.24 10.92
N LEU A 242 -1.73 10.15 11.49
CA LEU A 242 -0.89 9.22 12.24
C LEU A 242 -1.41 7.79 12.12
N LEU A 243 -0.54 6.90 11.66
CA LEU A 243 -0.79 5.48 11.52
C LEU A 243 0.34 4.68 12.17
N VAL A 244 0.01 3.47 12.56
CA VAL A 244 0.99 2.46 12.99
C VAL A 244 0.77 1.23 12.15
N LYS A 245 1.86 0.64 11.63
CA LYS A 245 1.81 -0.62 10.90
C LYS A 245 2.72 -1.65 11.53
N ALA A 246 2.30 -2.91 11.44
CA ALA A 246 3.12 -4.07 11.74
C ALA A 246 2.84 -5.14 10.69
N ILE A 247 3.86 -5.81 10.18
CA ILE A 247 3.75 -6.94 9.28
C ILE A 247 4.53 -8.10 9.89
N LEU A 248 3.86 -9.23 10.09
CA LEU A 248 4.47 -10.45 10.58
C LEU A 248 4.33 -11.55 9.54
N GLY A 249 5.45 -11.99 8.97
CA GLY A 249 5.50 -13.02 7.94
C GLY A 249 6.07 -14.33 8.45
N TYR A 250 5.52 -15.45 7.94
CA TYR A 250 6.03 -16.79 8.18
C TYR A 250 6.07 -17.63 6.90
N ARG A 251 7.23 -18.23 6.61
CA ARG A 251 7.46 -19.12 5.45
C ARG A 251 7.32 -20.56 5.84
N PHE A 252 6.32 -21.24 5.29
CA PHE A 252 6.11 -22.67 5.40
C PHE A 252 6.99 -23.42 4.39
N ASN A 253 7.50 -24.60 4.78
CA ASN A 253 8.34 -25.46 3.94
C ASN A 253 9.69 -24.83 3.50
N TYR A 254 10.07 -23.69 4.05
CA TYR A 254 11.33 -23.05 3.75
C TYR A 254 12.50 -23.76 4.47
N LYS A 255 13.38 -24.39 3.71
CA LYS A 255 14.52 -25.14 4.25
C LYS A 255 15.77 -24.25 4.49
N GLY A 256 15.73 -23.01 4.01
CA GLY A 256 16.88 -22.08 3.96
C GLY A 256 17.90 -22.54 2.91
N GLN A 257 18.57 -21.61 2.28
CA GLN A 257 19.77 -21.87 1.47
C GLN A 257 21.01 -21.89 2.33
#